data_715d9ae11910c7a99db68fe5280219df
#
_entry.id   715d9ae11910c7a99db68fe5280219df
#
_cell.length_a   1.000
_cell.length_b   1.000
_cell.length_c   1.000
_cell.angle_alpha   90.00
_cell.angle_beta   90.00
_cell.angle_gamma   90.00
#
_symmetry.space_group_name_H-M   'P 1'
#
loop_
_entity.id
_entity.type
_entity.pdbx_description
1 polymer ?
#
loop_
_entity_poly.entity_id
_entity_poly.type
_entity_poly.pdbx_seq_one_letter_code
_entity_poly.pdbx_strand_id
1 'polypeptide(L)'
;MAHTGRKIRLCDRDVYPAITEGPANVFSSIPFLLVKARWIADDMAQICPLCSQKFTQIRRKHHCRQCGQVLCSKCCNEKVPLPQLGFDEPERICDSCLEVTALVTKSRSLQMSFKLGAAKGLAELCRDPQGLTKVVEMGGVQTLIFLSQSGNDEVKAAVVSGLHILSTHPPLHSMMAKCGGIKALCSILSTANESQEQTLIDGISALMIFCKSPELKAQALADGALNPVLALCAMKEAIALLALMTLSHIVEHQGNLAPLIESNQNALPRILALTRAQDEKIQEISLRILAQMSVGTEWQRHCIVQEDFTAGRCLVEALTRGPKNLQVLVNASCLIANLATGEQDQMSLRDCLQAMCTLTSSQSWHKDIQTHVSRALGNFAKFHQNSSILIAYLPSIVETHLKSTDNAIRCHGLRTTVYLLSHQQERAVDMLIREGAHELLTNLGTFHGIVDAIQTGLLKIVPPLSDCAVSK
;
A
#
# COMPACT_ATOMS: atom_id res chain seq x y z
N MET A 1 37.38 -4.14 7.17
CA MET A 1 37.06 -2.77 6.71
C MET A 1 36.61 -1.96 7.91
N ALA A 2 37.15 -0.78 8.14
CA ALA A 2 36.67 0.12 9.18
C ALA A 2 35.55 0.98 8.57
N HIS A 3 34.36 0.45 8.52
CA HIS A 3 33.17 1.15 8.01
C HIS A 3 32.56 1.98 9.15
N THR A 4 32.14 3.19 8.84
CA THR A 4 31.48 4.11 9.78
C THR A 4 29.96 3.88 9.85
N GLY A 5 29.40 3.02 8.99
CA GLY A 5 27.99 2.73 8.88
C GLY A 5 27.54 1.45 9.56
N ARG A 6 26.21 1.34 9.80
CA ARG A 6 25.58 0.11 10.32
C ARG A 6 25.63 -0.98 9.26
N LYS A 7 26.21 -2.14 9.62
CA LYS A 7 26.23 -3.33 8.79
C LYS A 7 24.83 -3.88 8.53
N ILE A 8 24.57 -4.29 7.28
CA ILE A 8 23.36 -5.01 6.90
C ILE A 8 23.73 -6.37 6.27
N ARG A 9 22.82 -7.33 6.33
CA ARG A 9 22.95 -8.61 5.62
C ARG A 9 22.24 -8.50 4.27
N LEU A 10 22.98 -8.65 3.17
CA LEU A 10 22.46 -8.53 1.82
C LEU A 10 23.09 -9.61 0.92
N CYS A 11 22.28 -10.39 0.20
CA CYS A 11 22.75 -11.49 -0.66
C CYS A 11 23.78 -12.41 0.04
N ASP A 12 23.44 -12.83 1.27
CA ASP A 12 24.28 -13.67 2.15
C ASP A 12 25.66 -13.10 2.51
N ARG A 13 25.86 -11.80 2.35
CA ARG A 13 27.09 -11.09 2.69
C ARG A 13 26.83 -9.95 3.68
N ASP A 14 27.85 -9.64 4.45
CA ASP A 14 27.88 -8.43 5.25
C ASP A 14 28.25 -7.25 4.38
N VAL A 15 27.35 -6.28 4.25
CA VAL A 15 27.48 -5.10 3.41
C VAL A 15 27.42 -3.84 4.27
N TYR A 16 28.24 -2.87 3.95
CA TYR A 16 28.28 -1.58 4.61
C TYR A 16 27.80 -0.50 3.63
N PRO A 17 26.52 -0.09 3.70
CA PRO A 17 25.99 0.92 2.78
C PRO A 17 26.78 2.23 2.84
N ALA A 18 26.99 2.83 1.69
CA ALA A 18 27.60 4.15 1.60
C ALA A 18 26.75 5.19 2.34
N ILE A 19 27.42 6.11 3.01
CA ILE A 19 26.82 7.20 3.80
C ILE A 19 27.18 8.52 3.16
N THR A 20 26.26 9.46 3.16
CA THR A 20 26.50 10.84 2.70
C THR A 20 27.14 11.68 3.81
N GLU A 21 28.01 12.60 3.42
CA GLU A 21 28.44 13.70 4.30
C GLU A 21 27.30 14.74 4.36
N GLY A 22 26.82 15.06 5.57
CA GLY A 22 25.70 15.98 5.77
C GLY A 22 24.32 15.29 5.67
N PRO A 23 23.31 15.91 5.05
CA PRO A 23 21.95 15.36 4.98
C PRO A 23 21.90 14.00 4.29
N ALA A 24 21.18 13.04 4.89
CA ALA A 24 21.01 11.73 4.28
C ALA A 24 20.16 11.76 3.00
N ASN A 25 19.20 12.69 2.93
CA ASN A 25 18.27 12.83 1.78
C ASN A 25 18.97 13.53 0.61
N VAL A 26 19.40 12.73 -0.36
CA VAL A 26 20.09 13.22 -1.57
C VAL A 26 19.12 13.74 -2.65
N PHE A 27 17.83 13.47 -2.54
CA PHE A 27 16.82 14.05 -3.44
C PHE A 27 16.69 15.57 -3.25
N SER A 28 16.90 16.05 -2.02
CA SER A 28 16.79 17.48 -1.69
C SER A 28 18.14 18.23 -1.70
N SER A 29 19.25 17.49 -1.77
CA SER A 29 20.62 18.03 -1.63
C SER A 29 21.43 17.79 -2.88
N ILE A 30 21.79 18.86 -3.61
CA ILE A 30 22.59 18.78 -4.84
C ILE A 30 23.79 19.72 -4.72
N PRO A 31 25.01 19.23 -4.99
CA PRO A 31 25.48 17.83 -5.06
C PRO A 31 25.76 17.23 -3.66
N PHE A 32 25.63 15.91 -3.52
CA PHE A 32 25.98 15.21 -2.30
C PHE A 32 27.44 14.73 -2.31
N LEU A 33 28.05 14.56 -1.14
CA LEU A 33 29.34 13.90 -0.95
C LEU A 33 29.14 12.61 -0.14
N LEU A 34 29.97 11.61 -0.41
CA LEU A 34 30.04 10.36 0.35
C LEU A 34 31.13 10.43 1.40
N VAL A 35 30.87 9.84 2.55
CA VAL A 35 31.87 9.66 3.60
C VAL A 35 33.02 8.80 3.07
N LYS A 36 34.25 9.32 3.17
CA LYS A 36 35.47 8.60 2.76
C LYS A 36 35.66 7.33 3.56
N ALA A 37 36.00 6.22 2.89
CA ALA A 37 36.34 4.99 3.57
C ALA A 37 37.58 5.19 4.45
N ARG A 38 37.58 4.59 5.67
CA ARG A 38 38.76 4.58 6.54
C ARG A 38 39.83 3.70 5.93
N TRP A 39 41.03 4.22 5.83
CA TRP A 39 42.18 3.47 5.31
C TRP A 39 42.62 2.37 6.27
N ILE A 40 42.92 1.20 5.69
CA ILE A 40 43.61 0.14 6.41
C ILE A 40 45.08 0.52 6.53
N ALA A 41 45.63 0.41 7.71
CA ALA A 41 47.04 0.73 7.91
C ALA A 41 47.97 -0.27 7.18
N ASP A 42 49.09 0.21 6.68
CA ASP A 42 50.00 -0.58 5.86
C ASP A 42 50.57 -1.80 6.59
N ASP A 43 50.76 -1.72 7.87
CA ASP A 43 51.26 -2.80 8.73
C ASP A 43 50.25 -3.95 8.89
N MET A 44 48.96 -3.66 8.76
CA MET A 44 47.88 -4.65 8.83
C MET A 44 47.74 -5.47 7.55
N ALA A 45 48.36 -5.05 6.45
CA ALA A 45 48.25 -5.71 5.15
C ALA A 45 49.52 -6.47 4.78
N GLN A 46 49.48 -7.80 4.78
CA GLN A 46 50.60 -8.67 4.41
C GLN A 46 50.52 -9.16 2.96
N ILE A 47 49.33 -9.28 2.43
CA ILE A 47 49.00 -9.77 1.08
C ILE A 47 47.97 -8.85 0.40
N CYS A 48 48.03 -8.79 -0.91
CA CYS A 48 47.02 -8.07 -1.70
C CYS A 48 45.70 -8.86 -1.72
N PRO A 49 44.56 -8.30 -1.24
CA PRO A 49 43.32 -9.05 -1.12
C PRO A 49 42.67 -9.42 -2.47
N LEU A 50 43.06 -8.78 -3.58
CA LEU A 50 42.52 -9.08 -4.90
C LEU A 50 43.31 -10.18 -5.64
N CYS A 51 44.64 -10.24 -5.52
CA CYS A 51 45.46 -11.24 -6.20
C CYS A 51 46.19 -12.21 -5.29
N SER A 52 45.99 -12.11 -3.96
CA SER A 52 46.58 -12.97 -2.93
C SER A 52 48.11 -13.01 -2.91
N GLN A 53 48.77 -12.08 -3.57
CA GLN A 53 50.22 -12.02 -3.63
C GLN A 53 50.78 -11.19 -2.46
N LYS A 54 51.94 -11.62 -1.88
CA LYS A 54 52.64 -10.89 -0.84
C LYS A 54 53.20 -9.56 -1.37
N PHE A 55 53.16 -8.55 -0.51
CA PHE A 55 53.84 -7.28 -0.77
C PHE A 55 55.35 -7.46 -0.67
N THR A 56 56.10 -6.79 -1.53
CA THR A 56 57.56 -6.79 -1.59
C THR A 56 58.08 -5.39 -1.90
N GLN A 57 59.41 -5.18 -1.94
CA GLN A 57 59.99 -3.91 -2.38
C GLN A 57 59.59 -3.50 -3.79
N ILE A 58 59.39 -4.48 -4.69
CA ILE A 58 58.94 -4.25 -6.07
C ILE A 58 57.40 -4.14 -6.13
N ARG A 59 56.72 -4.99 -5.38
CA ARG A 59 55.22 -4.98 -5.29
C ARG A 59 54.79 -4.11 -4.12
N ARG A 60 54.78 -2.79 -4.37
CA ARG A 60 54.50 -1.77 -3.34
C ARG A 60 53.01 -1.74 -2.96
N LYS A 61 52.74 -1.28 -1.75
CA LYS A 61 51.40 -1.04 -1.21
C LYS A 61 50.83 0.27 -1.75
N HIS A 62 49.54 0.25 -2.12
CA HIS A 62 48.77 1.43 -2.53
C HIS A 62 47.35 1.35 -1.93
N HIS A 63 46.81 2.48 -1.55
CA HIS A 63 45.44 2.57 -1.06
C HIS A 63 44.47 2.90 -2.19
N CYS A 64 43.37 2.13 -2.30
CA CYS A 64 42.22 2.50 -3.08
C CYS A 64 41.44 3.61 -2.35
N ARG A 65 41.22 4.76 -3.02
CA ARG A 65 40.50 5.89 -2.43
C ARG A 65 39.02 5.64 -2.19
N GLN A 66 38.43 4.70 -2.95
CA GLN A 66 37.02 4.33 -2.79
C GLN A 66 36.78 3.42 -1.59
N CYS A 67 37.54 2.32 -1.44
CA CYS A 67 37.28 1.31 -0.38
C CYS A 67 38.29 1.32 0.77
N GLY A 68 39.36 2.14 0.72
CA GLY A 68 40.38 2.23 1.79
C GLY A 68 41.31 1.01 1.90
N GLN A 69 41.16 0.01 1.04
CA GLN A 69 41.99 -1.21 1.07
C GLN A 69 43.42 -0.97 0.58
N VAL A 70 44.36 -1.74 1.16
CA VAL A 70 45.76 -1.79 0.72
C VAL A 70 45.90 -2.84 -0.36
N LEU A 71 46.37 -2.44 -1.55
CA LEU A 71 46.46 -3.30 -2.74
C LEU A 71 47.83 -3.11 -3.40
N CYS A 72 48.20 -4.07 -4.29
CA CYS A 72 49.42 -3.92 -5.06
C CYS A 72 49.20 -3.00 -6.27
N SER A 73 50.29 -2.51 -6.85
CA SER A 73 50.29 -1.65 -8.04
C SER A 73 49.56 -2.24 -9.25
N LYS A 74 49.53 -3.57 -9.38
CA LYS A 74 48.79 -4.24 -10.47
C LYS A 74 47.26 -4.16 -10.28
N CYS A 75 46.79 -4.33 -9.05
CA CYS A 75 45.32 -4.35 -8.74
C CYS A 75 44.76 -2.98 -8.35
N CYS A 76 45.59 -1.92 -8.27
CA CYS A 76 45.19 -0.56 -7.94
C CYS A 76 46.05 0.45 -8.73
N ASN A 77 45.94 0.33 -10.07
CA ASN A 77 46.73 1.14 -11.01
C ASN A 77 45.95 2.34 -11.56
N GLU A 78 44.68 2.13 -11.84
CA GLU A 78 43.82 3.13 -12.43
C GLU A 78 43.64 4.37 -11.54
N LYS A 79 43.64 5.52 -12.19
CA LYS A 79 43.33 6.81 -11.56
C LYS A 79 42.10 7.41 -12.22
N VAL A 80 41.08 7.70 -11.44
CA VAL A 80 39.84 8.29 -11.93
C VAL A 80 39.45 9.50 -11.08
N PRO A 81 38.72 10.46 -11.63
CA PRO A 81 38.10 11.53 -10.84
C PRO A 81 37.12 10.97 -9.83
N LEU A 82 37.15 11.48 -8.61
CA LEU A 82 36.27 11.04 -7.52
C LEU A 82 35.52 12.21 -6.89
N PRO A 83 34.77 13.01 -7.66
CA PRO A 83 34.07 14.19 -7.15
C PRO A 83 33.05 13.85 -6.05
N GLN A 84 32.49 12.61 -6.05
CA GLN A 84 31.61 12.12 -5.00
C GLN A 84 32.30 11.90 -3.65
N LEU A 85 33.62 11.85 -3.62
CA LEU A 85 34.44 11.77 -2.40
C LEU A 85 35.19 13.07 -2.11
N GLY A 86 34.93 14.14 -2.86
CA GLY A 86 35.57 15.46 -2.69
C GLY A 86 37.05 15.44 -3.02
N PHE A 87 37.47 14.68 -4.04
CA PHE A 87 38.81 14.75 -4.61
C PHE A 87 38.79 15.55 -5.91
N ASP A 88 39.60 16.59 -5.98
CA ASP A 88 39.69 17.45 -7.17
C ASP A 88 40.53 16.81 -8.28
N GLU A 89 41.56 16.02 -7.92
CA GLU A 89 42.46 15.34 -8.84
C GLU A 89 42.11 13.85 -8.98
N PRO A 90 42.42 13.23 -10.15
CA PRO A 90 42.24 11.79 -10.35
C PRO A 90 43.05 10.95 -9.34
N GLU A 91 42.35 10.10 -8.60
CA GLU A 91 42.89 9.29 -7.52
C GLU A 91 42.89 7.80 -7.83
N ARG A 92 43.79 7.04 -7.16
CA ARG A 92 43.90 5.60 -7.34
C ARG A 92 42.68 4.85 -6.88
N ILE A 93 42.26 3.94 -7.73
CA ILE A 93 41.13 3.04 -7.48
C ILE A 93 41.50 1.60 -7.82
N CYS A 94 40.97 0.62 -7.10
CA CYS A 94 41.21 -0.78 -7.41
C CYS A 94 40.23 -1.33 -8.46
N ASP A 95 40.66 -2.42 -9.11
CA ASP A 95 39.87 -3.08 -10.18
C ASP A 95 38.47 -3.47 -9.71
N SER A 96 38.32 -3.91 -8.43
CA SER A 96 37.02 -4.29 -7.90
C SER A 96 36.04 -3.11 -7.72
N CYS A 97 36.56 -1.88 -7.52
CA CYS A 97 35.76 -0.68 -7.35
C CYS A 97 35.52 0.09 -8.65
N LEU A 98 36.34 -0.16 -9.67
CA LEU A 98 36.43 0.67 -10.87
C LEU A 98 35.09 0.84 -11.56
N GLU A 99 34.38 -0.25 -11.80
CA GLU A 99 33.12 -0.25 -12.57
C GLU A 99 32.06 0.64 -11.94
N VAL A 100 31.68 0.38 -10.69
CA VAL A 100 30.62 1.17 -10.00
C VAL A 100 31.06 2.62 -9.80
N THR A 101 32.32 2.83 -9.41
CA THR A 101 32.85 4.18 -9.16
C THR A 101 32.87 5.03 -10.45
N ALA A 102 33.22 4.43 -11.58
CA ALA A 102 33.20 5.11 -12.87
C ALA A 102 31.76 5.53 -13.25
N LEU A 103 30.75 4.69 -12.97
CA LEU A 103 29.33 5.02 -13.21
C LEU A 103 28.89 6.16 -12.27
N VAL A 104 29.24 6.09 -10.98
CA VAL A 104 28.92 7.15 -10.01
C VAL A 104 29.57 8.48 -10.43
N THR A 105 30.80 8.47 -10.90
CA THR A 105 31.47 9.67 -11.43
C THR A 105 30.80 10.20 -12.69
N LYS A 106 30.48 9.33 -13.68
CA LYS A 106 29.79 9.69 -14.91
C LYS A 106 28.42 10.33 -14.67
N SER A 107 27.70 9.94 -13.61
CA SER A 107 26.39 10.51 -13.28
C SER A 107 26.42 12.03 -13.03
N ARG A 108 27.58 12.55 -12.66
CA ARG A 108 27.81 13.99 -12.36
C ARG A 108 28.16 14.83 -13.58
N SER A 109 28.32 14.21 -14.74
CA SER A 109 28.57 14.89 -16.01
C SER A 109 27.37 15.78 -16.40
N LEU A 110 27.64 16.88 -17.07
CA LEU A 110 26.60 17.68 -17.72
C LEU A 110 26.03 16.99 -18.96
N GLN A 111 26.78 16.06 -19.57
CA GLN A 111 26.36 15.34 -20.78
C GLN A 111 25.32 14.29 -20.45
N MET A 112 24.17 14.34 -21.13
CA MET A 112 23.04 13.46 -20.90
C MET A 112 23.38 11.99 -21.20
N SER A 113 24.18 11.71 -22.22
CA SER A 113 24.63 10.36 -22.56
C SER A 113 25.41 9.67 -21.43
N PHE A 114 26.23 10.42 -20.68
CA PHE A 114 26.94 9.89 -19.52
C PHE A 114 25.98 9.62 -18.34
N LYS A 115 25.01 10.52 -18.10
CA LYS A 115 23.97 10.27 -17.08
C LYS A 115 23.15 9.03 -17.41
N LEU A 116 22.74 8.89 -18.67
CA LEU A 116 22.00 7.73 -19.13
C LEU A 116 22.82 6.43 -19.01
N GLY A 117 24.09 6.46 -19.45
CA GLY A 117 24.99 5.33 -19.29
C GLY A 117 25.20 4.95 -17.81
N ALA A 118 25.31 5.93 -16.93
CA ALA A 118 25.44 5.73 -15.49
C ALA A 118 24.16 5.10 -14.90
N ALA A 119 22.98 5.61 -15.23
CA ALA A 119 21.72 5.08 -14.73
C ALA A 119 21.48 3.63 -15.20
N LYS A 120 21.66 3.36 -16.50
CA LYS A 120 21.53 2.01 -17.08
C LYS A 120 22.55 1.03 -16.49
N GLY A 121 23.83 1.43 -16.37
CA GLY A 121 24.87 0.57 -15.81
C GLY A 121 24.61 0.25 -14.32
N LEU A 122 24.22 1.22 -13.52
CA LEU A 122 23.89 0.98 -12.10
C LEU A 122 22.66 0.08 -11.95
N ALA A 123 21.61 0.29 -12.75
CA ALA A 123 20.41 -0.54 -12.74
C ALA A 123 20.72 -2.00 -13.16
N GLU A 124 21.58 -2.20 -14.15
CA GLU A 124 22.00 -3.52 -14.58
C GLU A 124 22.82 -4.24 -13.50
N LEU A 125 23.76 -3.54 -12.86
CA LEU A 125 24.53 -4.10 -11.74
C LEU A 125 23.66 -4.50 -10.53
N CYS A 126 22.50 -3.88 -10.34
CA CYS A 126 21.56 -4.29 -9.29
C CYS A 126 20.94 -5.67 -9.54
N ARG A 127 20.99 -6.21 -10.76
CA ARG A 127 20.43 -7.54 -11.11
C ARG A 127 21.33 -8.69 -10.65
N ASP A 128 22.63 -8.43 -10.52
CA ASP A 128 23.60 -9.41 -10.03
C ASP A 128 23.87 -9.21 -8.54
N PRO A 129 23.89 -10.28 -7.72
CA PRO A 129 24.13 -10.15 -6.27
C PRO A 129 25.48 -9.49 -5.90
N GLN A 130 26.53 -9.69 -6.70
CA GLN A 130 27.85 -9.07 -6.45
C GLN A 130 27.83 -7.59 -6.86
N GLY A 131 27.23 -7.28 -8.01
CA GLY A 131 27.01 -5.93 -8.50
C GLY A 131 26.16 -5.12 -7.52
N LEU A 132 25.05 -5.69 -7.06
CA LEU A 132 24.13 -5.06 -6.10
C LEU A 132 24.86 -4.64 -4.79
N THR A 133 25.68 -5.55 -4.21
CA THR A 133 26.41 -5.22 -3.00
C THR A 133 27.39 -4.07 -3.21
N LYS A 134 28.09 -4.04 -4.36
CA LYS A 134 28.99 -2.94 -4.72
C LYS A 134 28.25 -1.63 -4.96
N VAL A 135 27.09 -1.67 -5.64
CA VAL A 135 26.24 -0.49 -5.85
C VAL A 135 25.84 0.13 -4.50
N VAL A 136 25.47 -0.72 -3.53
CA VAL A 136 25.10 -0.27 -2.18
C VAL A 136 26.29 0.31 -1.41
N GLU A 137 27.48 -0.31 -1.50
CA GLU A 137 28.67 0.10 -0.78
C GLU A 137 29.36 1.35 -1.35
N MET A 138 29.16 1.63 -2.63
CA MET A 138 29.87 2.69 -3.34
C MET A 138 29.02 3.91 -3.70
N GLY A 139 27.81 4.02 -3.15
CA GLY A 139 26.95 5.18 -3.35
C GLY A 139 26.10 5.15 -4.63
N GLY A 140 25.94 3.97 -5.23
CA GLY A 140 25.09 3.82 -6.40
C GLY A 140 23.61 4.05 -6.12
N VAL A 141 23.12 3.70 -4.91
CA VAL A 141 21.74 3.98 -4.48
C VAL A 141 21.49 5.49 -4.43
N GLN A 142 22.38 6.24 -3.77
CA GLN A 142 22.30 7.69 -3.71
C GLN A 142 22.39 8.31 -5.11
N THR A 143 23.22 7.73 -5.96
CA THR A 143 23.38 8.19 -7.36
C THR A 143 22.12 7.99 -8.19
N LEU A 144 21.45 6.83 -8.07
CA LEU A 144 20.15 6.60 -8.75
C LEU A 144 19.10 7.62 -8.28
N ILE A 145 19.01 7.85 -6.96
CA ILE A 145 18.08 8.84 -6.39
C ILE A 145 18.41 10.27 -6.91
N PHE A 146 19.69 10.65 -6.97
CA PHE A 146 20.12 11.91 -7.55
C PHE A 146 19.73 12.05 -9.03
N LEU A 147 19.94 11.00 -9.83
CA LEU A 147 19.59 10.98 -11.25
C LEU A 147 18.08 11.02 -11.52
N SER A 148 17.22 10.72 -10.53
CA SER A 148 15.76 10.81 -10.67
C SER A 148 15.25 12.21 -11.00
N GLN A 149 16.05 13.24 -10.70
CA GLN A 149 15.74 14.63 -10.99
C GLN A 149 16.10 15.06 -12.43
N SER A 150 16.60 14.11 -13.24
CA SER A 150 16.89 14.39 -14.65
C SER A 150 15.60 14.72 -15.41
N GLY A 151 15.67 15.69 -16.32
CA GLY A 151 14.59 15.99 -17.26
C GLY A 151 14.43 14.94 -18.38
N ASN A 152 15.31 13.94 -18.46
CA ASN A 152 15.29 12.93 -19.52
C ASN A 152 14.56 11.66 -19.07
N ASP A 153 13.56 11.24 -19.84
CA ASP A 153 12.70 10.12 -19.52
C ASP A 153 13.42 8.75 -19.57
N GLU A 154 14.41 8.57 -20.44
CA GLU A 154 15.20 7.34 -20.47
C GLU A 154 16.06 7.20 -19.20
N VAL A 155 16.60 8.33 -18.69
CA VAL A 155 17.31 8.33 -17.41
C VAL A 155 16.37 7.96 -16.27
N LYS A 156 15.18 8.58 -16.23
CA LYS A 156 14.16 8.25 -15.22
C LYS A 156 13.73 6.79 -15.28
N ALA A 157 13.54 6.23 -16.48
CA ALA A 157 13.19 4.83 -16.66
C ALA A 157 14.27 3.89 -16.09
N ALA A 158 15.54 4.15 -16.40
CA ALA A 158 16.66 3.37 -15.87
C ALA A 158 16.76 3.51 -14.33
N VAL A 159 16.55 4.70 -13.80
CA VAL A 159 16.51 4.96 -12.35
C VAL A 159 15.42 4.14 -11.67
N VAL A 160 14.18 4.19 -12.21
CA VAL A 160 13.04 3.46 -11.63
C VAL A 160 13.30 1.95 -11.66
N SER A 161 13.83 1.42 -12.76
CA SER A 161 14.21 0.00 -12.84
C SER A 161 15.22 -0.38 -11.74
N GLY A 162 16.26 0.42 -11.54
CA GLY A 162 17.24 0.21 -10.46
C GLY A 162 16.63 0.30 -9.05
N LEU A 163 15.81 1.32 -8.81
CA LEU A 163 15.14 1.49 -7.51
C LEU A 163 14.11 0.38 -7.23
N HIS A 164 13.43 -0.11 -8.26
CA HIS A 164 12.53 -1.27 -8.12
C HIS A 164 13.29 -2.52 -7.69
N ILE A 165 14.39 -2.86 -8.37
CA ILE A 165 15.21 -4.01 -7.96
C ILE A 165 15.71 -3.84 -6.52
N LEU A 166 16.24 -2.68 -6.17
CA LEU A 166 16.70 -2.39 -4.80
C LEU A 166 15.57 -2.52 -3.77
N SER A 167 14.34 -2.12 -4.10
CA SER A 167 13.18 -2.22 -3.21
C SER A 167 12.76 -3.65 -2.90
N THR A 168 13.12 -4.63 -3.73
CA THR A 168 12.84 -6.05 -3.45
C THR A 168 13.70 -6.62 -2.31
N HIS A 169 14.67 -5.85 -1.81
CA HIS A 169 15.57 -6.23 -0.73
C HIS A 169 15.23 -5.49 0.57
N PRO A 170 14.48 -6.10 1.52
CA PRO A 170 14.03 -5.44 2.76
C PRO A 170 15.13 -4.77 3.57
N PRO A 171 16.38 -5.32 3.66
CA PRO A 171 17.45 -4.64 4.41
C PRO A 171 17.82 -3.24 3.89
N LEU A 172 17.47 -2.91 2.64
CA LEU A 172 17.73 -1.61 2.02
C LEU A 172 16.63 -0.58 2.25
N HIS A 173 15.43 -0.98 2.67
CA HIS A 173 14.25 -0.11 2.71
C HIS A 173 14.47 1.15 3.55
N SER A 174 14.97 1.01 4.78
CA SER A 174 15.23 2.14 5.68
C SER A 174 16.28 3.12 5.10
N MET A 175 17.32 2.58 4.44
CA MET A 175 18.32 3.41 3.77
C MET A 175 17.74 4.15 2.59
N MET A 176 17.01 3.45 1.69
CA MET A 176 16.38 4.06 0.51
C MET A 176 15.41 5.18 0.90
N ALA A 177 14.57 4.94 1.92
CA ALA A 177 13.64 5.95 2.42
C ALA A 177 14.38 7.19 2.95
N LYS A 178 15.41 7.00 3.79
CA LYS A 178 16.22 8.10 4.34
C LYS A 178 16.96 8.89 3.26
N CYS A 179 17.40 8.23 2.20
CA CYS A 179 18.07 8.88 1.07
C CYS A 179 17.10 9.64 0.14
N GLY A 180 15.77 9.50 0.31
CA GLY A 180 14.76 10.16 -0.52
C GLY A 180 14.30 9.31 -1.71
N GLY A 181 14.50 7.98 -1.66
CA GLY A 181 14.10 7.06 -2.72
C GLY A 181 12.60 7.00 -2.95
N ILE A 182 11.80 7.07 -1.88
CA ILE A 182 10.33 7.11 -1.99
C ILE A 182 9.89 8.40 -2.70
N LYS A 183 10.46 9.54 -2.30
CA LYS A 183 10.17 10.84 -2.93
C LYS A 183 10.57 10.86 -4.41
N ALA A 184 11.69 10.23 -4.76
CA ALA A 184 12.15 10.08 -6.13
C ALA A 184 11.13 9.31 -6.99
N LEU A 185 10.63 8.18 -6.48
CA LEU A 185 9.58 7.39 -7.14
C LEU A 185 8.29 8.21 -7.31
N CYS A 186 7.80 8.87 -6.25
CA CYS A 186 6.61 9.72 -6.33
C CYS A 186 6.76 10.84 -7.37
N SER A 187 7.92 11.49 -7.43
CA SER A 187 8.21 12.53 -8.40
C SER A 187 8.17 12.04 -9.85
N ILE A 188 8.78 10.88 -10.12
CA ILE A 188 8.77 10.29 -11.47
C ILE A 188 7.36 9.85 -11.85
N LEU A 189 6.65 9.13 -10.98
CA LEU A 189 5.28 8.66 -11.22
C LEU A 189 4.29 9.81 -11.47
N SER A 190 4.52 10.98 -10.85
CA SER A 190 3.69 12.18 -11.07
C SER A 190 3.86 12.81 -12.45
N THR A 191 4.98 12.55 -13.14
CA THR A 191 5.32 13.14 -14.44
C THR A 191 5.29 12.15 -15.60
N ALA A 192 5.27 10.85 -15.30
CA ALA A 192 5.24 9.79 -16.30
C ALA A 192 3.85 9.68 -16.96
N ASN A 193 3.81 9.25 -18.21
CA ASN A 193 2.59 9.09 -19.00
C ASN A 193 2.43 7.65 -19.50
N GLU A 194 1.28 7.33 -20.11
CA GLU A 194 0.93 5.97 -20.54
C GLU A 194 1.92 5.34 -21.53
N SER A 195 2.69 6.12 -22.28
CA SER A 195 3.71 5.58 -23.19
C SER A 195 4.91 4.97 -22.47
N GLN A 196 5.07 5.30 -21.18
CA GLN A 196 6.16 4.83 -20.31
C GLN A 196 5.70 3.66 -19.41
N GLU A 197 4.92 2.74 -19.97
CA GLU A 197 4.22 1.67 -19.24
C GLU A 197 5.13 0.89 -18.29
N GLN A 198 6.34 0.46 -18.73
CA GLN A 198 7.26 -0.28 -17.86
C GLN A 198 7.76 0.57 -16.69
N THR A 199 8.01 1.86 -16.92
CA THR A 199 8.41 2.80 -15.85
C THR A 199 7.31 2.95 -14.81
N LEU A 200 6.07 3.03 -15.25
CA LEU A 200 4.91 3.10 -14.35
C LEU A 200 4.74 1.82 -13.53
N ILE A 201 4.86 0.65 -14.18
CA ILE A 201 4.77 -0.67 -13.51
C ILE A 201 5.88 -0.83 -12.47
N ASP A 202 7.12 -0.60 -12.84
CA ASP A 202 8.27 -0.73 -11.93
C ASP A 202 8.16 0.26 -10.76
N GLY A 203 7.79 1.51 -11.05
CA GLY A 203 7.67 2.56 -10.04
C GLY A 203 6.55 2.31 -9.04
N ILE A 204 5.36 1.93 -9.51
CA ILE A 204 4.24 1.63 -8.61
C ILE A 204 4.48 0.33 -7.82
N SER A 205 5.15 -0.66 -8.42
CA SER A 205 5.54 -1.89 -7.73
C SER A 205 6.52 -1.62 -6.60
N ALA A 206 7.53 -0.77 -6.83
CA ALA A 206 8.46 -0.34 -5.79
C ALA A 206 7.74 0.41 -4.67
N LEU A 207 6.84 1.33 -5.00
CA LEU A 207 6.07 2.09 -4.03
C LEU A 207 5.14 1.18 -3.21
N MET A 208 4.50 0.20 -3.85
CA MET A 208 3.68 -0.81 -3.18
C MET A 208 4.48 -1.60 -2.15
N ILE A 209 5.73 -1.98 -2.46
CA ILE A 209 6.61 -2.70 -1.54
C ILE A 209 6.85 -1.84 -0.27
N PHE A 210 7.14 -0.56 -0.43
CA PHE A 210 7.33 0.34 0.73
C PHE A 210 6.05 0.52 1.54
N CYS A 211 4.88 0.61 0.90
CA CYS A 211 3.59 0.80 1.58
C CYS A 211 3.13 -0.43 2.40
N LYS A 212 3.79 -1.59 2.28
CA LYS A 212 3.52 -2.76 3.17
C LYS A 212 4.04 -2.55 4.60
N SER A 213 5.03 -1.70 4.81
CA SER A 213 5.55 -1.36 6.15
C SER A 213 4.81 -0.14 6.71
N PRO A 214 4.30 -0.15 7.96
CA PRO A 214 3.61 1.00 8.56
C PRO A 214 4.46 2.27 8.58
N GLU A 215 5.76 2.16 8.92
CA GLU A 215 6.67 3.30 9.00
C GLU A 215 6.96 3.91 7.62
N LEU A 216 7.20 3.06 6.62
CA LEU A 216 7.48 3.50 5.24
C LEU A 216 6.23 4.00 4.54
N LYS A 217 5.06 3.48 4.88
CA LYS A 217 3.75 3.97 4.45
C LYS A 217 3.53 5.43 4.88
N ALA A 218 3.81 5.75 6.15
CA ALA A 218 3.73 7.12 6.64
C ALA A 218 4.72 8.04 5.90
N GLN A 219 5.95 7.57 5.65
CA GLN A 219 6.94 8.29 4.84
C GLN A 219 6.46 8.49 3.39
N ALA A 220 5.87 7.47 2.76
CA ALA A 220 5.35 7.57 1.39
C ALA A 220 4.26 8.64 1.27
N LEU A 221 3.36 8.73 2.25
CA LEU A 221 2.37 9.81 2.30
C LEU A 221 3.00 11.19 2.46
N ALA A 222 3.96 11.32 3.38
CA ALA A 222 4.70 12.57 3.59
C ALA A 222 5.49 12.99 2.34
N ASP A 223 5.98 12.03 1.56
CA ASP A 223 6.68 12.24 0.28
C ASP A 223 5.74 12.45 -0.92
N GLY A 224 4.41 12.47 -0.69
CA GLY A 224 3.41 12.82 -1.70
C GLY A 224 2.92 11.65 -2.57
N ALA A 225 2.97 10.41 -2.07
CA ALA A 225 2.59 9.22 -2.83
C ALA A 225 1.10 9.18 -3.24
N LEU A 226 0.22 9.85 -2.51
CA LEU A 226 -1.23 9.74 -2.70
C LEU A 226 -1.67 10.17 -4.11
N ASN A 227 -1.24 11.34 -4.56
CA ASN A 227 -1.66 11.91 -5.84
C ASN A 227 -1.24 11.06 -7.06
N PRO A 228 0.03 10.65 -7.20
CA PRO A 228 0.42 9.78 -8.31
C PRO A 228 -0.29 8.41 -8.25
N VAL A 229 -0.47 7.81 -7.08
CA VAL A 229 -1.20 6.53 -6.95
C VAL A 229 -2.64 6.68 -7.44
N LEU A 230 -3.35 7.73 -7.04
CA LEU A 230 -4.72 8.00 -7.50
C LEU A 230 -4.79 8.28 -9.01
N ALA A 231 -3.80 8.99 -9.57
CA ALA A 231 -3.74 9.21 -11.00
C ALA A 231 -3.57 7.89 -11.78
N LEU A 232 -2.73 6.99 -11.26
CA LEU A 232 -2.48 5.68 -11.86
C LEU A 232 -3.71 4.75 -11.81
N CYS A 233 -4.61 4.92 -10.85
CA CYS A 233 -5.88 4.19 -10.81
C CYS A 233 -6.79 4.46 -12.03
N ALA A 234 -6.55 5.51 -12.81
CA ALA A 234 -7.32 5.83 -14.01
C ALA A 234 -6.66 5.34 -15.31
N MET A 235 -5.52 4.66 -15.23
CA MET A 235 -4.78 4.15 -16.37
C MET A 235 -5.21 2.74 -16.77
N LYS A 236 -4.45 2.10 -17.67
CA LYS A 236 -4.69 0.72 -18.13
C LYS A 236 -4.77 -0.26 -16.96
N GLU A 237 -5.54 -1.32 -17.17
CA GLU A 237 -5.95 -2.31 -16.16
C GLU A 237 -4.80 -2.82 -15.28
N ALA A 238 -3.65 -3.19 -15.88
CA ALA A 238 -2.50 -3.69 -15.13
C ALA A 238 -1.90 -2.64 -14.17
N ILE A 239 -1.81 -1.38 -14.61
CA ILE A 239 -1.29 -0.27 -13.81
C ILE A 239 -2.33 0.10 -12.74
N ALA A 240 -3.61 0.18 -13.11
CA ALA A 240 -4.71 0.49 -12.20
C ALA A 240 -4.80 -0.55 -11.06
N LEU A 241 -4.60 -1.83 -11.36
CA LEU A 241 -4.58 -2.89 -10.35
C LEU A 241 -3.46 -2.70 -9.32
N LEU A 242 -2.23 -2.44 -9.77
CA LEU A 242 -1.09 -2.18 -8.88
C LEU A 242 -1.29 -0.91 -8.05
N ALA A 243 -1.84 0.14 -8.66
CA ALA A 243 -2.17 1.39 -7.98
C ALA A 243 -3.24 1.19 -6.90
N LEU A 244 -4.31 0.44 -7.19
CA LEU A 244 -5.33 0.09 -6.20
C LEU A 244 -4.79 -0.78 -5.07
N MET A 245 -3.91 -1.75 -5.36
CA MET A 245 -3.24 -2.53 -4.33
C MET A 245 -2.39 -1.64 -3.43
N THR A 246 -1.66 -0.69 -4.00
CA THR A 246 -0.87 0.30 -3.25
C THR A 246 -1.78 1.19 -2.40
N LEU A 247 -2.87 1.69 -2.97
CA LEU A 247 -3.86 2.51 -2.27
C LEU A 247 -4.52 1.73 -1.13
N SER A 248 -4.83 0.45 -1.34
CA SER A 248 -5.37 -0.43 -0.28
C SER A 248 -4.42 -0.50 0.92
N HIS A 249 -3.11 -0.64 0.71
CA HIS A 249 -2.14 -0.59 1.81
C HIS A 249 -2.10 0.78 2.49
N ILE A 250 -2.22 1.88 1.74
CA ILE A 250 -2.24 3.23 2.29
C ILE A 250 -3.43 3.43 3.23
N VAL A 251 -4.62 2.99 2.84
CA VAL A 251 -5.87 3.21 3.60
C VAL A 251 -6.06 2.25 4.78
N GLU A 252 -5.26 1.21 4.93
CA GLU A 252 -5.28 0.32 6.10
C GLU A 252 -5.06 1.08 7.44
N HIS A 253 -4.41 2.24 7.39
CA HIS A 253 -4.22 3.08 8.56
C HIS A 253 -5.27 4.19 8.60
N GLN A 254 -6.11 4.21 9.64
CA GLN A 254 -7.24 5.14 9.75
C GLN A 254 -6.86 6.62 9.66
N GLY A 255 -5.68 7.01 10.14
CA GLY A 255 -5.17 8.39 10.03
C GLY A 255 -4.96 8.89 8.60
N ASN A 256 -4.94 7.98 7.60
CA ASN A 256 -4.71 8.32 6.20
C ASN A 256 -6.01 8.61 5.42
N LEU A 257 -7.17 8.33 6.02
CA LEU A 257 -8.47 8.42 5.33
C LEU A 257 -8.94 9.86 5.14
N ALA A 258 -8.75 10.72 6.15
CA ALA A 258 -9.13 12.13 6.04
C ALA A 258 -8.37 12.85 4.91
N PRO A 259 -7.03 12.76 4.81
CA PRO A 259 -6.29 13.35 3.70
C PRO A 259 -6.74 12.84 2.32
N LEU A 260 -7.17 11.58 2.21
CA LEU A 260 -7.64 11.01 0.94
C LEU A 260 -8.90 11.70 0.42
N ILE A 261 -9.85 11.99 1.31
CA ILE A 261 -11.13 12.63 0.96
C ILE A 261 -10.97 14.14 0.84
N GLU A 262 -10.23 14.76 1.77
CA GLU A 262 -10.11 16.23 1.86
C GLU A 262 -9.16 16.84 0.83
N SER A 263 -8.04 16.16 0.56
CA SER A 263 -6.98 16.73 -0.30
C SER A 263 -7.15 16.42 -1.78
N ASN A 264 -7.99 15.45 -2.15
CA ASN A 264 -8.18 15.07 -3.55
C ASN A 264 -9.65 14.83 -3.89
N GLN A 265 -10.33 15.86 -4.40
CA GLN A 265 -11.74 15.83 -4.79
C GLN A 265 -12.06 14.74 -5.84
N ASN A 266 -11.09 14.26 -6.59
CA ASN A 266 -11.29 13.23 -7.62
C ASN A 266 -11.02 11.80 -7.11
N ALA A 267 -10.57 11.62 -5.87
CA ALA A 267 -10.23 10.30 -5.35
C ALA A 267 -11.44 9.40 -5.23
N LEU A 268 -12.45 9.87 -4.54
CA LEU A 268 -13.68 9.11 -4.26
C LEU A 268 -14.48 8.78 -5.53
N PRO A 269 -14.75 9.74 -6.46
CA PRO A 269 -15.38 9.42 -7.75
C PRO A 269 -14.65 8.35 -8.56
N ARG A 270 -13.31 8.38 -8.58
CA ARG A 270 -12.50 7.39 -9.29
C ARG A 270 -12.61 5.99 -8.68
N ILE A 271 -12.50 5.88 -7.36
CA ILE A 271 -12.62 4.59 -6.68
C ILE A 271 -14.03 4.00 -6.89
N LEU A 272 -15.07 4.83 -6.81
CA LEU A 272 -16.45 4.43 -7.10
C LEU A 272 -16.61 3.95 -8.55
N ALA A 273 -16.06 4.67 -9.52
CA ALA A 273 -16.10 4.26 -10.92
C ALA A 273 -15.46 2.88 -11.15
N LEU A 274 -14.37 2.58 -10.45
CA LEU A 274 -13.65 1.30 -10.55
C LEU A 274 -14.41 0.11 -9.95
N THR A 275 -15.44 0.36 -9.12
CA THR A 275 -16.35 -0.72 -8.70
C THR A 275 -17.18 -1.30 -9.85
N ARG A 276 -17.22 -0.61 -10.99
CA ARG A 276 -17.87 -1.02 -12.25
C ARG A 276 -16.91 -1.59 -13.28
N ALA A 277 -15.62 -1.72 -13.00
CA ALA A 277 -14.63 -2.28 -13.91
C ALA A 277 -15.07 -3.67 -14.41
N GLN A 278 -14.57 -4.10 -15.57
CA GLN A 278 -14.84 -5.45 -16.07
C GLN A 278 -14.06 -6.51 -15.28
N ASP A 279 -12.87 -6.19 -14.84
CA ASP A 279 -12.06 -7.05 -13.98
C ASP A 279 -12.61 -7.10 -12.55
N GLU A 280 -13.06 -8.29 -12.13
CA GLU A 280 -13.61 -8.50 -10.79
C GLU A 280 -12.58 -8.29 -9.67
N LYS A 281 -11.27 -8.40 -9.95
CA LYS A 281 -10.22 -8.10 -8.97
C LYS A 281 -10.11 -6.60 -8.70
N ILE A 282 -10.26 -5.79 -9.72
CA ILE A 282 -10.36 -4.33 -9.58
C ILE A 282 -11.61 -3.95 -8.79
N GLN A 283 -12.77 -4.55 -9.09
CA GLN A 283 -14.00 -4.34 -8.33
C GLN A 283 -13.81 -4.70 -6.85
N GLU A 284 -13.26 -5.88 -6.57
CA GLU A 284 -13.00 -6.38 -5.22
C GLU A 284 -12.15 -5.40 -4.40
N ILE A 285 -11.02 -4.95 -4.97
CA ILE A 285 -10.09 -4.07 -4.26
C ILE A 285 -10.69 -2.69 -4.06
N SER A 286 -11.39 -2.15 -5.07
CA SER A 286 -12.08 -0.85 -4.97
C SER A 286 -13.14 -0.84 -3.87
N LEU A 287 -13.99 -1.87 -3.81
CA LEU A 287 -14.99 -2.03 -2.75
C LEU A 287 -14.35 -2.22 -1.38
N ARG A 288 -13.23 -2.95 -1.29
CA ARG A 288 -12.47 -3.10 -0.05
C ARG A 288 -11.92 -1.76 0.44
N ILE A 289 -11.37 -0.94 -0.45
CA ILE A 289 -10.90 0.41 -0.12
C ILE A 289 -12.05 1.26 0.42
N LEU A 290 -13.19 1.28 -0.27
CA LEU A 290 -14.38 2.03 0.18
C LEU A 290 -14.88 1.50 1.54
N ALA A 291 -14.90 0.19 1.75
CA ALA A 291 -15.27 -0.41 3.02
C ALA A 291 -14.31 0.01 4.15
N GLN A 292 -13.02 0.07 3.91
CA GLN A 292 -12.03 0.58 4.86
C GLN A 292 -12.24 2.07 5.14
N MET A 293 -12.49 2.89 4.10
CA MET A 293 -12.79 4.32 4.25
C MET A 293 -14.06 4.56 5.08
N SER A 294 -15.07 3.71 4.96
CA SER A 294 -16.35 3.82 5.66
C SER A 294 -16.29 3.52 7.17
N VAL A 295 -15.16 3.00 7.67
CA VAL A 295 -14.95 2.78 9.13
C VAL A 295 -14.70 4.08 9.88
N GLY A 296 -14.28 5.10 9.20
CA GLY A 296 -13.96 6.42 9.73
C GLY A 296 -15.15 7.15 10.38
N THR A 297 -15.15 8.46 10.24
CA THR A 297 -16.18 9.34 10.81
C THR A 297 -17.52 9.25 10.06
N GLU A 298 -18.59 9.73 10.68
CA GLU A 298 -19.91 9.85 10.03
C GLU A 298 -19.82 10.73 8.78
N TRP A 299 -19.07 11.82 8.84
CA TRP A 299 -18.83 12.70 7.70
C TRP A 299 -18.21 11.95 6.50
N GLN A 300 -17.23 11.08 6.75
CA GLN A 300 -16.60 10.28 5.68
C GLN A 300 -17.59 9.31 5.03
N ARG A 301 -18.45 8.66 5.83
CA ARG A 301 -19.53 7.82 5.31
C ARG A 301 -20.53 8.63 4.48
N HIS A 302 -20.91 9.79 4.96
CA HIS A 302 -21.80 10.69 4.23
C HIS A 302 -21.21 11.10 2.88
N CYS A 303 -19.93 11.46 2.80
CA CYS A 303 -19.26 11.77 1.55
C CYS A 303 -19.32 10.60 0.54
N ILE A 304 -19.13 9.35 1.00
CA ILE A 304 -19.21 8.17 0.13
C ILE A 304 -20.63 8.03 -0.43
N VAL A 305 -21.66 8.17 0.40
CA VAL A 305 -23.06 8.04 -0.02
C VAL A 305 -23.46 9.14 -1.02
N GLN A 306 -23.08 10.39 -0.74
CA GLN A 306 -23.40 11.51 -1.63
C GLN A 306 -22.70 11.38 -2.99
N GLU A 307 -21.43 10.97 -2.98
CA GLU A 307 -20.69 10.75 -4.21
C GLU A 307 -21.27 9.59 -5.01
N ASP A 308 -21.64 8.46 -4.38
CA ASP A 308 -22.29 7.34 -5.06
C ASP A 308 -23.64 7.74 -5.66
N PHE A 309 -24.40 8.55 -4.96
CA PHE A 309 -25.69 9.05 -5.45
C PHE A 309 -25.53 9.90 -6.71
N THR A 310 -24.51 10.76 -6.76
CA THR A 310 -24.20 11.62 -7.91
C THR A 310 -23.54 10.84 -9.06
N ALA A 311 -22.70 9.84 -8.73
CA ALA A 311 -22.00 9.01 -9.72
C ALA A 311 -22.86 7.91 -10.38
N GLY A 312 -24.16 7.83 -10.06
CA GLY A 312 -25.11 6.92 -10.69
C GLY A 312 -25.28 5.58 -9.98
N ARG A 313 -25.10 5.54 -8.66
CA ARG A 313 -25.42 4.41 -7.77
C ARG A 313 -24.60 3.14 -8.03
N CYS A 314 -23.29 3.29 -8.08
CA CYS A 314 -22.33 2.19 -8.27
C CYS A 314 -22.48 1.07 -7.23
N LEU A 315 -22.86 1.43 -5.99
CA LEU A 315 -23.01 0.49 -4.88
C LEU A 315 -24.16 -0.47 -5.05
N VAL A 316 -25.30 -0.02 -5.61
CA VAL A 316 -26.44 -0.92 -5.94
C VAL A 316 -26.02 -1.92 -6.99
N GLU A 317 -25.31 -1.49 -8.04
CA GLU A 317 -24.81 -2.39 -9.08
C GLU A 317 -23.86 -3.44 -8.50
N ALA A 318 -22.97 -3.08 -7.58
CA ALA A 318 -22.06 -4.00 -6.93
C ALA A 318 -22.78 -5.11 -6.14
N LEU A 319 -23.97 -4.82 -5.58
CA LEU A 319 -24.81 -5.81 -4.89
C LEU A 319 -25.62 -6.69 -5.84
N THR A 320 -26.01 -6.20 -7.01
CA THR A 320 -27.00 -6.85 -7.89
C THR A 320 -26.40 -7.55 -9.11
N ARG A 321 -25.15 -7.24 -9.47
CA ARG A 321 -24.51 -7.77 -10.69
C ARG A 321 -24.28 -9.29 -10.67
N GLY A 322 -24.25 -9.95 -9.50
CA GLY A 322 -24.02 -11.39 -9.37
C GLY A 322 -22.58 -11.80 -9.77
N PRO A 323 -21.55 -11.27 -9.13
CA PRO A 323 -20.16 -11.53 -9.49
C PRO A 323 -19.78 -12.99 -9.27
N LYS A 324 -18.86 -13.53 -10.10
CA LYS A 324 -18.24 -14.86 -9.89
C LYS A 324 -17.30 -14.83 -8.69
N ASN A 325 -16.62 -13.71 -8.47
CA ASN A 325 -15.79 -13.50 -7.30
C ASN A 325 -16.67 -13.07 -6.10
N LEU A 326 -16.97 -14.01 -5.22
CA LEU A 326 -17.79 -13.77 -4.02
C LEU A 326 -17.23 -12.66 -3.12
N GLN A 327 -15.91 -12.41 -3.16
CA GLN A 327 -15.29 -11.35 -2.35
C GLN A 327 -15.76 -9.95 -2.75
N VAL A 328 -16.17 -9.74 -4.01
CA VAL A 328 -16.84 -8.51 -4.46
C VAL A 328 -18.10 -8.26 -3.64
N LEU A 329 -18.95 -9.30 -3.52
CA LEU A 329 -20.21 -9.18 -2.77
C LEU A 329 -20.00 -9.06 -1.27
N VAL A 330 -18.99 -9.76 -0.71
CA VAL A 330 -18.58 -9.61 0.70
C VAL A 330 -18.20 -8.15 0.99
N ASN A 331 -17.31 -7.57 0.17
CA ASN A 331 -16.85 -6.20 0.36
C ASN A 331 -17.98 -5.18 0.16
N ALA A 332 -18.84 -5.38 -0.85
CA ALA A 332 -20.01 -4.52 -1.08
C ALA A 332 -20.97 -4.57 0.12
N SER A 333 -21.30 -5.76 0.60
CA SER A 333 -22.20 -5.93 1.76
C SER A 333 -21.59 -5.34 3.03
N CYS A 334 -20.28 -5.49 3.24
CA CYS A 334 -19.56 -4.87 4.35
C CYS A 334 -19.66 -3.34 4.29
N LEU A 335 -19.38 -2.77 3.11
CA LEU A 335 -19.48 -1.32 2.87
C LEU A 335 -20.87 -0.79 3.18
N ILE A 336 -21.92 -1.38 2.61
CA ILE A 336 -23.29 -0.95 2.87
C ILE A 336 -23.64 -1.05 4.36
N ALA A 337 -23.22 -2.11 5.04
CA ALA A 337 -23.44 -2.24 6.48
C ALA A 337 -22.80 -1.10 7.29
N ASN A 338 -21.65 -0.59 6.85
CA ASN A 338 -21.01 0.57 7.48
C ASN A 338 -21.75 1.89 7.17
N LEU A 339 -22.17 2.07 5.90
CA LEU A 339 -22.86 3.28 5.45
C LEU A 339 -24.28 3.41 6.06
N ALA A 340 -24.96 2.31 6.32
CA ALA A 340 -26.32 2.26 6.85
C ALA A 340 -26.49 2.82 8.29
N THR A 341 -25.45 3.38 8.89
CA THR A 341 -25.45 3.87 10.26
C THR A 341 -25.90 5.34 10.42
N GLY A 342 -25.81 6.15 9.33
CA GLY A 342 -26.19 7.57 9.34
C GLY A 342 -27.66 7.77 9.02
N GLU A 343 -28.37 8.58 9.80
CA GLU A 343 -29.80 8.88 9.60
C GLU A 343 -30.04 9.67 8.31
N GLN A 344 -29.22 10.64 8.03
CA GLN A 344 -29.33 11.54 6.88
C GLN A 344 -29.18 10.82 5.52
N ASP A 345 -28.55 9.65 5.51
CA ASP A 345 -28.22 8.91 4.29
C ASP A 345 -29.26 7.83 3.92
N GLN A 346 -30.25 7.59 4.80
CA GLN A 346 -31.20 6.47 4.62
C GLN A 346 -32.00 6.55 3.32
N MET A 347 -32.38 7.75 2.87
CA MET A 347 -33.11 7.92 1.61
C MET A 347 -32.23 7.61 0.40
N SER A 348 -30.98 8.05 0.42
CA SER A 348 -30.02 7.78 -0.66
C SER A 348 -29.64 6.30 -0.74
N LEU A 349 -29.66 5.58 0.39
CA LEU A 349 -29.34 4.15 0.50
C LEU A 349 -30.56 3.22 0.31
N ARG A 350 -31.75 3.75 -0.04
CA ARG A 350 -32.98 2.96 -0.12
C ARG A 350 -32.89 1.78 -1.11
N ASP A 351 -32.28 1.99 -2.28
CA ASP A 351 -32.11 0.93 -3.27
C ASP A 351 -31.08 -0.11 -2.82
N CYS A 352 -30.04 0.32 -2.06
CA CYS A 352 -29.12 -0.59 -1.41
C CYS A 352 -29.82 -1.45 -0.35
N LEU A 353 -30.74 -0.86 0.43
CA LEU A 353 -31.57 -1.62 1.39
C LEU A 353 -32.37 -2.70 0.67
N GLN A 354 -33.04 -2.36 -0.44
CA GLN A 354 -33.81 -3.35 -1.23
C GLN A 354 -32.90 -4.47 -1.75
N ALA A 355 -31.73 -4.13 -2.30
CA ALA A 355 -30.75 -5.11 -2.76
C ALA A 355 -30.28 -6.02 -1.62
N MET A 356 -29.99 -5.47 -0.45
CA MET A 356 -29.62 -6.25 0.74
C MET A 356 -30.74 -7.17 1.21
N CYS A 357 -31.99 -6.73 1.14
CA CYS A 357 -33.16 -7.56 1.45
C CYS A 357 -33.29 -8.75 0.47
N THR A 358 -33.03 -8.56 -0.82
CA THR A 358 -33.07 -9.69 -1.78
C THR A 358 -31.99 -10.72 -1.52
N LEU A 359 -30.85 -10.32 -0.99
CA LEU A 359 -29.77 -11.25 -0.62
C LEU A 359 -30.11 -12.14 0.57
N THR A 360 -31.08 -11.77 1.42
CA THR A 360 -31.55 -12.65 2.51
C THR A 360 -32.32 -13.88 1.99
N SER A 361 -32.96 -13.76 0.82
CA SER A 361 -33.78 -14.84 0.26
C SER A 361 -32.97 -16.00 -0.34
N SER A 362 -31.65 -15.84 -0.45
CA SER A 362 -30.77 -16.88 -0.98
C SER A 362 -30.06 -17.63 0.15
N GLN A 363 -30.52 -18.83 0.46
CA GLN A 363 -29.94 -19.72 1.47
C GLN A 363 -28.51 -20.22 1.14
N SER A 364 -28.05 -20.00 -0.09
CA SER A 364 -26.75 -20.52 -0.57
C SER A 364 -25.57 -19.56 -0.41
N TRP A 365 -25.78 -18.35 0.16
CA TRP A 365 -24.71 -17.38 0.29
C TRP A 365 -23.68 -17.75 1.36
N HIS A 366 -22.42 -17.42 1.04
CA HIS A 366 -21.32 -17.57 1.97
C HIS A 366 -21.59 -16.87 3.31
N LYS A 367 -21.13 -17.46 4.41
CA LYS A 367 -21.32 -16.96 5.78
C LYS A 367 -20.99 -15.48 5.94
N ASP A 368 -19.88 -15.02 5.35
CA ASP A 368 -19.44 -13.61 5.49
C ASP A 368 -20.44 -12.65 4.84
N ILE A 369 -21.02 -13.01 3.69
CA ILE A 369 -22.08 -12.21 3.05
C ILE A 369 -23.27 -12.10 3.98
N GLN A 370 -23.76 -13.23 4.52
CA GLN A 370 -24.91 -13.21 5.44
C GLN A 370 -24.62 -12.44 6.74
N THR A 371 -23.40 -12.48 7.23
CA THR A 371 -22.99 -11.68 8.40
C THR A 371 -23.10 -10.19 8.11
N HIS A 372 -22.61 -9.75 6.95
CA HIS A 372 -22.69 -8.33 6.59
C HIS A 372 -24.12 -7.90 6.20
N VAL A 373 -24.87 -8.76 5.51
CA VAL A 373 -26.29 -8.52 5.19
C VAL A 373 -27.09 -8.36 6.47
N SER A 374 -27.01 -9.31 7.41
CA SER A 374 -27.75 -9.23 8.67
C SER A 374 -27.37 -7.98 9.48
N ARG A 375 -26.08 -7.62 9.50
CA ARG A 375 -25.59 -6.40 10.14
C ARG A 375 -26.18 -5.13 9.50
N ALA A 376 -26.20 -5.08 8.16
CA ALA A 376 -26.76 -3.95 7.42
C ALA A 376 -28.26 -3.78 7.71
N LEU A 377 -29.04 -4.86 7.64
CA LEU A 377 -30.48 -4.80 7.91
C LEU A 377 -30.75 -4.35 9.35
N GLY A 378 -29.95 -4.80 10.32
CA GLY A 378 -30.04 -4.30 11.71
C GLY A 378 -29.72 -2.82 11.83
N ASN A 379 -28.82 -2.27 11.02
CA ASN A 379 -28.52 -0.84 11.01
C ASN A 379 -29.66 -0.04 10.34
N PHE A 380 -30.16 -0.51 9.20
CA PHE A 380 -31.32 0.10 8.54
C PHE A 380 -32.58 0.07 9.40
N ALA A 381 -32.81 -1.01 10.14
CA ALA A 381 -33.99 -1.18 10.98
C ALA A 381 -34.07 -0.16 12.13
N LYS A 382 -32.95 0.41 12.55
CA LYS A 382 -32.92 1.49 13.54
C LYS A 382 -33.79 2.69 13.12
N PHE A 383 -34.00 2.91 11.83
CA PHE A 383 -34.67 4.07 11.30
C PHE A 383 -36.10 3.71 10.81
N HIS A 384 -37.11 4.32 11.43
CA HIS A 384 -38.53 4.05 11.18
C HIS A 384 -38.91 4.07 9.69
N GLN A 385 -38.33 4.97 8.91
CA GLN A 385 -38.61 5.13 7.45
C GLN A 385 -38.32 3.89 6.63
N ASN A 386 -37.50 2.96 7.13
CA ASN A 386 -37.15 1.71 6.45
C ASN A 386 -38.07 0.54 6.84
N SER A 387 -38.91 0.69 7.87
CA SER A 387 -39.71 -0.40 8.44
C SER A 387 -40.65 -1.05 7.44
N SER A 388 -41.27 -0.27 6.55
CA SER A 388 -42.20 -0.80 5.53
C SER A 388 -41.52 -1.75 4.53
N ILE A 389 -40.27 -1.47 4.16
CA ILE A 389 -39.46 -2.35 3.28
C ILE A 389 -39.06 -3.61 4.06
N LEU A 390 -38.50 -3.44 5.23
CA LEU A 390 -37.97 -4.55 6.04
C LEU A 390 -39.06 -5.54 6.46
N ILE A 391 -40.28 -5.07 6.79
CA ILE A 391 -41.41 -5.94 7.13
C ILE A 391 -41.80 -6.83 5.94
N ALA A 392 -41.74 -6.35 4.71
CA ALA A 392 -42.02 -7.17 3.54
C ALA A 392 -41.05 -8.36 3.38
N TYR A 393 -39.85 -8.22 3.91
CA TYR A 393 -38.81 -9.27 3.91
C TYR A 393 -38.64 -10.01 5.24
N LEU A 394 -39.50 -9.71 6.24
CA LEU A 394 -39.42 -10.33 7.56
C LEU A 394 -39.45 -11.85 7.53
N PRO A 395 -40.25 -12.54 6.68
CA PRO A 395 -40.20 -13.99 6.55
C PRO A 395 -38.79 -14.51 6.21
N SER A 396 -38.14 -13.90 5.23
CA SER A 396 -36.77 -14.28 4.85
C SER A 396 -35.76 -13.98 5.97
N ILE A 397 -35.92 -12.87 6.69
CA ILE A 397 -35.07 -12.51 7.83
C ILE A 397 -35.24 -13.53 8.96
N VAL A 398 -36.45 -13.98 9.24
CA VAL A 398 -36.71 -15.02 10.25
C VAL A 398 -35.98 -16.31 9.86
N GLU A 399 -36.16 -16.76 8.64
CA GLU A 399 -35.62 -18.05 8.17
C GLU A 399 -34.10 -18.05 8.12
N THR A 400 -33.49 -16.98 7.57
CA THR A 400 -32.04 -16.96 7.32
C THR A 400 -31.23 -16.37 8.46
N HIS A 401 -31.80 -15.42 9.23
CA HIS A 401 -31.05 -14.73 10.29
C HIS A 401 -31.47 -15.18 11.69
N LEU A 402 -32.78 -15.16 12.03
CA LEU A 402 -33.22 -15.54 13.37
C LEU A 402 -32.99 -17.02 13.68
N LYS A 403 -33.26 -17.91 12.72
CA LYS A 403 -33.03 -19.36 12.83
C LYS A 403 -31.58 -19.77 12.57
N SER A 404 -30.69 -18.82 12.27
CA SER A 404 -29.28 -19.10 12.00
C SER A 404 -28.61 -19.78 13.19
N THR A 405 -27.76 -20.77 12.90
CA THR A 405 -26.86 -21.39 13.89
C THR A 405 -25.68 -20.50 14.26
N ASP A 406 -25.37 -19.50 13.39
CA ASP A 406 -24.32 -18.51 13.67
C ASP A 406 -24.82 -17.43 14.63
N ASN A 407 -24.10 -17.25 15.75
CA ASN A 407 -24.47 -16.32 16.78
C ASN A 407 -24.46 -14.85 16.31
N ALA A 408 -23.51 -14.44 15.48
CA ALA A 408 -23.43 -13.06 14.99
C ALA A 408 -24.61 -12.73 14.07
N ILE A 409 -24.90 -13.62 13.12
CA ILE A 409 -26.05 -13.47 12.20
C ILE A 409 -27.35 -13.43 13.01
N ARG A 410 -27.52 -14.36 13.96
CA ARG A 410 -28.72 -14.41 14.83
C ARG A 410 -28.88 -13.14 15.68
N CYS A 411 -27.81 -12.64 16.27
CA CYS A 411 -27.85 -11.38 17.04
C CYS A 411 -28.29 -10.18 16.19
N HIS A 412 -27.80 -10.09 14.95
CA HIS A 412 -28.22 -9.01 14.04
C HIS A 412 -29.67 -9.19 13.58
N GLY A 413 -30.13 -10.43 13.33
CA GLY A 413 -31.52 -10.75 13.05
C GLY A 413 -32.45 -10.34 14.21
N LEU A 414 -32.08 -10.66 15.45
CA LEU A 414 -32.81 -10.23 16.65
C LEU A 414 -32.87 -8.70 16.75
N ARG A 415 -31.77 -8.01 16.53
CA ARG A 415 -31.74 -6.54 16.53
C ARG A 415 -32.70 -5.94 15.50
N THR A 416 -32.71 -6.50 14.27
CA THR A 416 -33.64 -6.09 13.23
C THR A 416 -35.10 -6.24 13.69
N THR A 417 -35.43 -7.41 14.25
CA THR A 417 -36.77 -7.72 14.73
C THR A 417 -37.22 -6.79 15.87
N VAL A 418 -36.34 -6.49 16.82
CA VAL A 418 -36.64 -5.57 17.95
C VAL A 418 -36.97 -4.17 17.43
N TYR A 419 -36.18 -3.62 16.50
CA TYR A 419 -36.50 -2.31 15.91
C TYR A 419 -37.82 -2.32 15.15
N LEU A 420 -38.12 -3.39 14.38
CA LEU A 420 -39.41 -3.48 13.67
C LEU A 420 -40.60 -3.57 14.63
N LEU A 421 -40.47 -4.32 15.73
CA LEU A 421 -41.48 -4.38 16.77
C LEU A 421 -41.71 -2.99 17.43
N SER A 422 -40.66 -2.23 17.67
CA SER A 422 -40.75 -0.90 18.24
C SER A 422 -41.39 0.13 17.29
N HIS A 423 -41.22 -0.04 15.96
CA HIS A 423 -41.68 0.92 14.97
C HIS A 423 -43.09 0.58 14.40
N GLN A 424 -43.40 -0.70 14.22
CA GLN A 424 -44.65 -1.20 13.61
C GLN A 424 -45.12 -2.46 14.31
N GLN A 425 -45.41 -2.35 15.57
CA GLN A 425 -45.68 -3.46 16.48
C GLN A 425 -46.68 -4.49 15.94
N GLU A 426 -47.88 -4.07 15.52
CA GLU A 426 -48.95 -4.97 15.08
C GLU A 426 -48.52 -5.82 13.86
N ARG A 427 -48.00 -5.17 12.81
CA ARG A 427 -47.62 -5.85 11.59
C ARG A 427 -46.43 -6.81 11.81
N ALA A 428 -45.46 -6.37 12.62
CA ALA A 428 -44.29 -7.20 12.93
C ALA A 428 -44.69 -8.41 13.77
N VAL A 429 -45.60 -8.24 14.75
CA VAL A 429 -46.11 -9.34 15.58
C VAL A 429 -46.87 -10.36 14.71
N ASP A 430 -47.80 -9.91 13.86
CA ASP A 430 -48.56 -10.79 12.99
C ASP A 430 -47.66 -11.65 12.09
N MET A 431 -46.64 -11.03 11.51
CA MET A 431 -45.67 -11.75 10.66
C MET A 431 -44.82 -12.73 11.45
N LEU A 432 -44.34 -12.36 12.64
CA LEU A 432 -43.54 -13.25 13.48
C LEU A 432 -44.34 -14.47 14.00
N ILE A 433 -45.63 -14.30 14.27
CA ILE A 433 -46.52 -15.40 14.64
C ILE A 433 -46.71 -16.35 13.44
N ARG A 434 -46.97 -15.80 12.24
CA ARG A 434 -47.11 -16.61 11.00
C ARG A 434 -45.87 -17.42 10.68
N GLU A 435 -44.69 -16.87 10.89
CA GLU A 435 -43.42 -17.53 10.65
C GLU A 435 -42.98 -18.45 11.81
N GLY A 436 -43.79 -18.60 12.87
CA GLY A 436 -43.45 -19.42 14.04
C GLY A 436 -42.27 -18.91 14.86
N ALA A 437 -41.92 -17.63 14.73
CA ALA A 437 -40.77 -17.04 15.39
C ALA A 437 -41.04 -16.63 16.84
N HIS A 438 -42.31 -16.64 17.31
CA HIS A 438 -42.69 -16.26 18.65
C HIS A 438 -42.06 -17.17 19.73
N GLU A 439 -41.91 -18.46 19.49
CA GLU A 439 -41.24 -19.39 20.40
C GLU A 439 -39.74 -19.09 20.55
N LEU A 440 -39.10 -18.70 19.45
CA LEU A 440 -37.68 -18.30 19.48
C LEU A 440 -37.45 -17.04 20.33
N LEU A 441 -38.41 -16.10 20.28
CA LEU A 441 -38.34 -14.83 21.01
C LEU A 441 -38.70 -15.02 22.50
N THR A 442 -39.64 -15.90 22.83
CA THR A 442 -40.01 -16.23 24.20
C THR A 442 -38.92 -16.98 24.96
N ASN A 443 -38.18 -17.84 24.28
CA ASN A 443 -37.07 -18.62 24.87
C ASN A 443 -35.82 -17.73 25.15
N LEU A 444 -35.77 -16.51 24.62
CA LEU A 444 -34.65 -15.56 24.81
C LEU A 444 -34.86 -14.60 26.01
N GLY A 445 -35.92 -14.77 26.76
CA GLY A 445 -36.27 -13.95 27.94
C GLY A 445 -37.29 -12.86 27.65
N THR A 446 -37.75 -12.15 28.72
CA THR A 446 -38.74 -11.10 28.57
C THR A 446 -38.25 -10.00 27.62
N PHE A 447 -39.15 -9.49 26.78
CA PHE A 447 -38.89 -8.48 25.74
C PHE A 447 -38.01 -7.31 26.21
N HIS A 448 -38.20 -6.82 27.46
CA HIS A 448 -37.38 -5.76 28.09
C HIS A 448 -35.92 -6.22 28.31
N GLY A 449 -35.70 -7.43 28.77
CA GLY A 449 -34.35 -7.96 28.98
C GLY A 449 -33.57 -8.14 27.67
N ILE A 450 -34.26 -8.44 26.55
CA ILE A 450 -33.66 -8.54 25.24
C ILE A 450 -33.26 -7.16 24.71
N VAL A 451 -34.11 -6.14 24.88
CA VAL A 451 -33.82 -4.77 24.48
C VAL A 451 -32.64 -4.21 25.27
N ASP A 452 -32.58 -4.42 26.60
CA ASP A 452 -31.48 -3.98 27.44
C ASP A 452 -30.17 -4.73 27.13
N ALA A 453 -30.23 -6.06 26.91
CA ALA A 453 -29.06 -6.85 26.53
C ALA A 453 -28.55 -6.48 25.13
N ILE A 454 -29.44 -6.13 24.20
CA ILE A 454 -29.07 -5.66 22.86
C ILE A 454 -28.54 -4.22 22.92
N GLN A 455 -29.13 -3.32 23.66
CA GLN A 455 -28.63 -1.94 23.80
C GLN A 455 -27.29 -1.88 24.53
N THR A 456 -27.10 -2.66 25.58
CA THR A 456 -25.83 -2.74 26.32
C THR A 456 -24.78 -3.61 25.62
N GLY A 457 -25.18 -4.65 24.90
CA GLY A 457 -24.28 -5.50 24.14
C GLY A 457 -23.86 -4.90 22.78
N LEU A 458 -24.73 -4.12 22.14
CA LEU A 458 -24.47 -3.51 20.83
C LEU A 458 -23.41 -2.42 20.85
N LEU A 459 -23.22 -1.73 21.97
CA LEU A 459 -22.06 -0.83 22.16
C LEU A 459 -20.72 -1.59 22.24
N LYS A 460 -20.75 -2.92 22.44
CA LYS A 460 -19.57 -3.80 22.53
C LYS A 460 -19.39 -4.74 21.33
N ILE A 461 -20.37 -4.88 20.42
CA ILE A 461 -20.37 -5.84 19.30
C ILE A 461 -20.11 -5.15 17.93
N VAL A 462 -19.59 -3.95 17.92
CA VAL A 462 -18.88 -3.46 16.73
C VAL A 462 -17.42 -3.84 16.95
N PRO A 463 -16.94 -5.01 16.46
CA PRO A 463 -15.51 -5.23 16.46
C PRO A 463 -14.92 -4.16 15.56
N PRO A 464 -13.80 -3.54 15.94
CA PRO A 464 -13.03 -2.75 15.01
C PRO A 464 -12.63 -3.67 13.84
N LEU A 465 -12.56 -3.15 12.65
CA LEU A 465 -12.23 -3.86 11.39
C LEU A 465 -10.87 -4.57 11.36
N SER A 466 -10.17 -4.71 12.50
CA SER A 466 -8.97 -5.53 12.62
C SER A 466 -9.21 -7.01 12.31
N ASP A 467 -10.45 -7.50 12.40
CA ASP A 467 -10.74 -8.93 12.23
C ASP A 467 -11.27 -9.31 10.83
N CYS A 468 -11.57 -8.35 9.95
CA CYS A 468 -11.88 -8.64 8.53
C CYS A 468 -10.64 -8.74 7.62
N ALA A 469 -9.45 -8.57 8.15
CA ALA A 469 -8.23 -8.44 7.37
C ALA A 469 -7.30 -9.67 7.42
N VAL A 470 -7.69 -10.81 7.97
CA VAL A 470 -6.82 -12.00 7.97
C VAL A 470 -7.61 -13.29 7.81
N SER A 471 -7.87 -13.68 6.56
CA SER A 471 -7.69 -15.09 6.19
C SER A 471 -6.59 -15.12 5.13
N LYS A 472 -5.47 -15.71 5.53
CA LYS A 472 -4.27 -15.97 4.74
C LYS A 472 -4.57 -16.77 3.48
#